data_884031b33fdb35261fa6fe20338bca0c
#
_entry.id   884031b33fdb35261fa6fe20338bca0c
#
_cell.length_a   1.000
_cell.length_b   1.000
_cell.length_c   1.000
_cell.angle_alpha   90.00
_cell.angle_beta   90.00
_cell.angle_gamma   90.00
#
_symmetry.space_group_name_H-M   'P 1'
#
loop_
_entity.id
_entity.type
_entity.pdbx_description
1 polymer ?
#
loop_
_entity_poly.entity_id
_entity_poly.type
_entity_poly.pdbx_seq_one_letter_code
_entity_poly.pdbx_strand_id
1 'polypeptide(L)'
;MSEPFIFIGTHRVHEGRLEEFQEYFSDFCDTVVRPNEPRLLSFHGYVDERAREVTVVQVHPDAGSMLHHMSVITEHIDRAYADFLEPRSRFQVYGVAQGPVLEMVRQMGRADADAVIVQQPFAGFERLPDV
;
A
#
# COMPACT_ATOMS: atom_id res chain seq x y z
N MET A 1 4.59 -16.47 16.32
CA MET A 1 3.78 -15.24 16.34
C MET A 1 4.20 -14.35 15.21
N SER A 2 3.24 -13.85 14.49
CA SER A 2 3.49 -12.88 13.43
C SER A 2 3.54 -11.46 14.01
N GLU A 3 4.36 -10.62 13.40
CA GLU A 3 4.37 -9.19 13.72
C GLU A 3 3.71 -8.45 12.56
N PRO A 4 2.57 -7.80 12.78
CA PRO A 4 1.87 -7.11 11.71
C PRO A 4 2.75 -6.09 11.01
N PHE A 5 2.58 -6.00 9.72
CA PHE A 5 3.25 -5.02 8.88
C PHE A 5 2.16 -4.19 8.21
N ILE A 6 2.14 -2.90 8.51
CA ILE A 6 1.12 -1.99 7.99
C ILE A 6 1.78 -1.07 6.98
N PHE A 7 1.18 -1.00 5.79
CA PHE A 7 1.64 -0.12 4.73
C PHE A 7 0.50 0.80 4.32
N ILE A 8 0.77 2.11 4.32
CA ILE A 8 -0.22 3.13 3.97
C ILE A 8 0.36 3.99 2.85
N GLY A 9 -0.32 4.00 1.71
CA GLY A 9 0.05 4.84 0.58
C GLY A 9 -1.01 5.90 0.36
N THR A 10 -0.61 7.17 0.29
CA THR A 10 -1.51 8.30 0.04
C THR A 10 -1.13 8.94 -1.29
N HIS A 11 -2.12 9.05 -2.18
CA HIS A 11 -1.92 9.49 -3.55
C HIS A 11 -2.92 10.56 -3.92
N ARG A 12 -2.51 11.50 -4.77
CA ARG A 12 -3.44 12.45 -5.36
C ARG A 12 -3.79 11.99 -6.77
N VAL A 13 -5.08 11.97 -7.07
CA VAL A 13 -5.60 11.58 -8.38
C VAL A 13 -5.68 12.83 -9.27
N HIS A 14 -5.34 12.69 -10.55
CA HIS A 14 -5.45 13.77 -11.51
C HIS A 14 -6.89 14.31 -11.57
N GLU A 15 -7.03 15.60 -11.80
CA GLU A 15 -8.32 16.24 -11.91
C GLU A 15 -9.19 15.56 -12.97
N GLY A 16 -10.45 15.28 -12.59
CA GLY A 16 -11.40 14.63 -13.48
C GLY A 16 -11.28 13.11 -13.57
N ARG A 17 -10.33 12.50 -12.85
CA ARG A 17 -10.08 11.06 -12.96
C ARG A 17 -10.47 10.26 -11.71
N LEU A 18 -11.02 10.92 -10.69
CA LEU A 18 -11.26 10.25 -9.41
C LEU A 18 -12.26 9.09 -9.52
N GLU A 19 -13.38 9.30 -10.20
CA GLU A 19 -14.39 8.26 -10.35
C GLU A 19 -13.86 7.04 -11.10
N GLU A 20 -13.12 7.28 -12.19
CA GLU A 20 -12.51 6.20 -12.96
C GLU A 20 -11.47 5.45 -12.12
N PHE A 21 -10.69 6.17 -11.30
CA PHE A 21 -9.73 5.52 -10.42
C PHE A 21 -10.43 4.64 -9.39
N GLN A 22 -11.52 5.09 -8.81
CA GLN A 22 -12.28 4.31 -7.84
C GLN A 22 -12.81 3.02 -8.45
N GLU A 23 -13.31 3.07 -9.67
CA GLU A 23 -13.75 1.88 -10.40
C GLU A 23 -12.58 0.94 -10.69
N TYR A 24 -11.48 1.49 -11.17
CA TYR A 24 -10.26 0.73 -11.44
C TYR A 24 -9.74 0.04 -10.18
N PHE A 25 -9.66 0.76 -9.07
CA PHE A 25 -9.17 0.21 -7.80
C PHE A 25 -10.10 -0.88 -7.26
N SER A 26 -11.41 -0.67 -7.34
CA SER A 26 -12.38 -1.67 -6.89
C SER A 26 -12.25 -2.97 -7.67
N ASP A 27 -12.12 -2.88 -8.99
CA ASP A 27 -11.91 -4.04 -9.84
C ASP A 27 -10.58 -4.72 -9.53
N PHE A 28 -9.53 -3.94 -9.34
CA PHE A 28 -8.19 -4.42 -8.99
C PHE A 28 -8.21 -5.21 -7.67
N CYS A 29 -8.91 -4.71 -6.66
CA CYS A 29 -9.06 -5.43 -5.39
C CYS A 29 -9.66 -6.81 -5.59
N ASP A 30 -10.70 -6.90 -6.40
CA ASP A 30 -11.46 -8.14 -6.55
C ASP A 30 -10.80 -9.14 -7.49
N THR A 31 -10.17 -8.65 -8.55
CA THR A 31 -9.66 -9.54 -9.61
C THR A 31 -8.16 -9.82 -9.51
N VAL A 32 -7.39 -8.95 -8.86
CA VAL A 32 -5.94 -9.10 -8.76
C VAL A 32 -5.48 -9.40 -7.34
N VAL A 33 -5.82 -8.52 -6.39
CA VAL A 33 -5.30 -8.63 -5.03
C VAL A 33 -5.93 -9.81 -4.28
N ARG A 34 -7.25 -9.82 -4.19
CA ARG A 34 -7.96 -10.86 -3.42
C ARG A 34 -7.57 -12.28 -3.82
N PRO A 35 -7.59 -12.67 -5.11
CA PRO A 35 -7.29 -14.06 -5.48
C PRO A 35 -5.81 -14.44 -5.39
N ASN A 36 -4.89 -13.48 -5.43
CA ASN A 36 -3.46 -13.77 -5.51
C ASN A 36 -2.69 -13.53 -4.22
N GLU A 37 -3.35 -13.04 -3.16
CA GLU A 37 -2.69 -12.70 -1.90
C GLU A 37 -3.44 -13.27 -0.69
N PRO A 38 -3.38 -14.58 -0.49
CA PRO A 38 -4.13 -15.23 0.58
C PRO A 38 -3.68 -14.86 2.00
N ARG A 39 -2.47 -14.33 2.16
CA ARG A 39 -1.94 -13.95 3.48
C ARG A 39 -2.27 -12.51 3.86
N LEU A 40 -2.61 -11.66 2.91
CA LEU A 40 -2.96 -10.26 3.16
C LEU A 40 -4.22 -10.19 4.01
N LEU A 41 -4.13 -9.55 5.18
CA LEU A 41 -5.23 -9.51 6.15
C LEU A 41 -6.31 -8.50 5.79
N SER A 42 -5.91 -7.32 5.32
CA SER A 42 -6.86 -6.33 4.85
C SER A 42 -6.24 -5.40 3.82
N PHE A 43 -7.08 -4.90 2.93
CA PHE A 43 -6.66 -4.04 1.84
C PHE A 43 -7.84 -3.11 1.53
N HIS A 44 -7.75 -1.85 1.98
CA HIS A 44 -8.85 -0.90 1.85
C HIS A 44 -8.41 0.40 1.21
N GLY A 45 -9.27 0.94 0.35
CA GLY A 45 -9.10 2.27 -0.20
C GLY A 45 -10.05 3.25 0.49
N TYR A 46 -9.52 4.43 0.80
CA TYR A 46 -10.26 5.53 1.39
C TYR A 46 -10.12 6.76 0.50
N VAL A 47 -11.09 7.64 0.49
CA VAL A 47 -11.08 8.80 -0.39
C VAL A 47 -11.48 10.07 0.32
N ASP A 48 -10.76 11.16 0.03
CA ASP A 48 -11.18 12.53 0.30
C ASP A 48 -11.49 13.14 -1.06
N GLU A 49 -12.78 13.25 -1.39
CA GLU A 49 -13.22 13.71 -2.71
C GLU A 49 -12.79 15.15 -2.99
N ARG A 50 -12.82 16.01 -1.99
CA ARG A 50 -12.48 17.43 -2.18
C ARG A 50 -11.03 17.62 -2.55
N ALA A 51 -10.15 16.85 -1.92
CA ALA A 51 -8.71 16.92 -2.18
C ALA A 51 -8.27 16.03 -3.33
N ARG A 52 -9.14 15.20 -3.87
CA ARG A 52 -8.82 14.14 -4.85
C ARG A 52 -7.71 13.25 -4.30
N GLU A 53 -7.76 12.96 -3.02
CA GLU A 53 -6.74 12.19 -2.35
C GLU A 53 -7.29 10.82 -1.98
N VAL A 54 -6.54 9.78 -2.33
CA VAL A 54 -6.90 8.40 -2.00
C VAL A 54 -5.82 7.81 -1.12
N THR A 55 -6.24 7.02 -0.14
CA THR A 55 -5.32 6.36 0.78
C THR A 55 -5.61 4.88 0.78
N VAL A 56 -4.59 4.09 0.55
CA VAL A 56 -4.69 2.62 0.58
C VAL A 56 -4.01 2.14 1.85
N VAL A 57 -4.77 1.43 2.68
CA VAL A 57 -4.28 0.86 3.94
C VAL A 57 -4.20 -0.64 3.80
N GLN A 58 -3.01 -1.20 4.00
CA GLN A 58 -2.75 -2.62 3.89
C GLN A 58 -2.27 -3.15 5.23
N VAL A 59 -2.84 -4.26 5.67
CA VAL A 59 -2.38 -4.94 6.88
C VAL A 59 -1.94 -6.34 6.50
N HIS A 60 -0.66 -6.60 6.74
CA HIS A 60 -0.02 -7.89 6.45
C HIS A 60 0.33 -8.60 7.76
N PRO A 61 0.34 -9.94 7.80
CA PRO A 61 0.78 -10.65 9.00
C PRO A 61 2.28 -10.50 9.28
N ASP A 62 3.06 -10.20 8.26
CA ASP A 62 4.50 -9.97 8.36
C ASP A 62 5.02 -9.26 7.10
N ALA A 63 6.29 -8.92 7.11
CA ALA A 63 6.94 -8.25 5.98
C ALA A 63 7.03 -9.13 4.73
N GLY A 64 7.07 -10.45 4.89
CA GLY A 64 7.08 -11.38 3.74
C GLY A 64 5.83 -11.27 2.90
N SER A 65 4.67 -11.06 3.53
CA SER A 65 3.42 -10.82 2.83
C SER A 65 3.50 -9.55 1.98
N MET A 66 4.15 -8.51 2.48
CA MET A 66 4.34 -7.27 1.72
C MET A 66 5.24 -7.48 0.49
N LEU A 67 6.29 -8.28 0.61
CA LEU A 67 7.14 -8.61 -0.55
C LEU A 67 6.33 -9.35 -1.61
N HIS A 68 5.49 -10.30 -1.19
CA HIS A 68 4.61 -11.02 -2.10
C HIS A 68 3.64 -10.05 -2.79
N HIS A 69 3.05 -9.13 -2.01
CA HIS A 69 2.16 -8.11 -2.54
C HIS A 69 2.83 -7.33 -3.68
N MET A 70 4.06 -6.88 -3.47
CA MET A 70 4.78 -6.13 -4.49
C MET A 70 5.00 -6.94 -5.76
N SER A 71 5.26 -8.24 -5.63
CA SER A 71 5.42 -9.11 -6.82
C SER A 71 4.12 -9.23 -7.61
N VAL A 72 2.97 -9.15 -6.94
CA VAL A 72 1.66 -9.23 -7.59
C VAL A 72 1.31 -7.93 -8.30
N ILE A 73 1.61 -6.77 -7.70
CA ILE A 73 1.09 -5.48 -8.16
C ILE A 73 2.07 -4.63 -8.99
N THR A 74 3.33 -5.03 -9.11
CA THR A 74 4.37 -4.16 -9.72
C THR A 74 3.95 -3.60 -11.09
N GLU A 75 3.46 -4.42 -11.99
CA GLU A 75 3.05 -3.95 -13.32
C GLU A 75 1.80 -3.05 -13.27
N HIS A 76 0.97 -3.17 -12.23
CA HIS A 76 -0.22 -2.34 -12.07
C HIS A 76 0.12 -0.97 -11.50
N ILE A 77 1.20 -0.85 -10.75
CA ILE A 77 1.65 0.42 -10.18
C ILE A 77 1.99 1.41 -11.30
N ASP A 78 2.75 0.97 -12.28
CA ASP A 78 3.13 1.84 -13.40
C ASP A 78 1.91 2.36 -14.14
N ARG A 79 0.93 1.49 -14.35
CA ARG A 79 -0.32 1.88 -15.00
C ARG A 79 -1.11 2.89 -14.17
N ALA A 80 -1.17 2.68 -12.85
CA ALA A 80 -1.89 3.60 -11.96
C ALA A 80 -1.30 5.01 -12.02
N TYR A 81 0.03 5.13 -11.99
CA TYR A 81 0.68 6.44 -12.12
C TYR A 81 0.54 7.04 -13.51
N ALA A 82 0.59 6.21 -14.55
CA ALA A 82 0.44 6.72 -15.92
C ALA A 82 -0.95 7.26 -16.19
N ASP A 83 -1.98 6.59 -15.67
CA ASP A 83 -3.37 6.90 -16.03
C ASP A 83 -4.12 7.76 -15.01
N PHE A 84 -3.77 7.68 -13.73
CA PHE A 84 -4.62 8.25 -12.68
C PHE A 84 -3.92 9.11 -11.65
N LEU A 85 -2.70 8.77 -11.24
CA LEU A 85 -2.08 9.35 -10.06
C LEU A 85 -1.04 10.40 -10.42
N GLU A 86 -0.99 11.47 -9.62
CA GLU A 86 0.11 12.42 -9.69
C GLU A 86 1.39 11.74 -9.21
N PRO A 87 2.57 12.19 -9.69
CA PRO A 87 3.82 11.47 -9.44
C PRO A 87 4.29 11.45 -7.99
N ARG A 88 3.77 12.33 -7.14
CA ARG A 88 4.16 12.40 -5.74
C ARG A 88 3.16 11.66 -4.87
N SER A 89 3.68 10.73 -4.08
CA SER A 89 2.89 9.97 -3.12
C SER A 89 3.60 9.99 -1.77
N ARG A 90 2.83 9.73 -0.70
CA ARG A 90 3.38 9.61 0.65
C ARG A 90 3.16 8.19 1.10
N PHE A 91 4.19 7.62 1.74
CA PHE A 91 4.12 6.26 2.24
C PHE A 91 4.44 6.22 3.73
N GLN A 92 3.69 5.42 4.46
CA GLN A 92 3.89 5.18 5.88
C GLN A 92 3.99 3.68 6.10
N VAL A 93 5.03 3.26 6.82
CA VAL A 93 5.29 1.86 7.10
C VAL A 93 5.42 1.68 8.61
N TYR A 94 4.65 0.76 9.16
CA TYR A 94 4.66 0.46 10.58
C TYR A 94 4.85 -1.04 10.75
N GLY A 95 6.02 -1.43 11.25
CA GLY A 95 6.38 -2.83 11.39
C GLY A 95 7.87 -3.05 11.27
N VAL A 96 8.29 -4.33 11.28
CA VAL A 96 9.71 -4.65 11.15
C VAL A 96 10.08 -4.62 9.67
N ALA A 97 10.67 -3.49 9.24
CA ALA A 97 11.13 -3.28 7.88
C ALA A 97 12.66 -3.33 7.85
N GLN A 98 13.21 -4.38 7.29
CA GLN A 98 14.65 -4.55 7.16
C GLN A 98 14.97 -5.40 5.92
N GLY A 99 16.22 -5.33 5.46
CA GLY A 99 16.66 -6.08 4.28
C GLY A 99 15.89 -5.65 3.03
N PRO A 100 15.43 -6.61 2.21
CA PRO A 100 14.76 -6.31 0.94
C PRO A 100 13.50 -5.45 1.09
N VAL A 101 12.74 -5.64 2.17
CA VAL A 101 11.52 -4.84 2.41
C VAL A 101 11.88 -3.38 2.62
N LEU A 102 12.88 -3.11 3.44
CA LEU A 102 13.31 -1.74 3.72
C LEU A 102 13.82 -1.05 2.45
N GLU A 103 14.61 -1.76 1.66
CA GLU A 103 15.14 -1.22 0.40
C GLU A 103 14.01 -0.90 -0.57
N MET A 104 13.04 -1.78 -0.69
CA MET A 104 11.88 -1.58 -1.54
C MET A 104 11.08 -0.34 -1.12
N VAL A 105 10.84 -0.18 0.18
CA VAL A 105 10.10 0.97 0.71
C VAL A 105 10.85 2.27 0.44
N ARG A 106 12.16 2.27 0.61
CA ARG A 106 12.99 3.46 0.30
C ARG A 106 12.92 3.83 -1.16
N GLN A 107 12.90 2.86 -2.06
CA GLN A 107 12.77 3.10 -3.48
C GLN A 107 11.43 3.70 -3.86
N MET A 108 10.37 3.38 -3.14
CA MET A 108 9.05 3.98 -3.36
C MET A 108 9.05 5.48 -3.12
N GLY A 109 9.83 5.95 -2.14
CA GLY A 109 9.99 7.38 -1.88
C GLY A 109 10.80 8.09 -2.95
N ARG A 110 11.50 7.35 -3.80
CA ARG A 110 12.32 7.85 -4.90
C ARG A 110 13.34 8.89 -4.41
N ALA A 111 13.33 10.08 -5.02
CA ALA A 111 14.25 11.14 -4.66
C ALA A 111 13.76 12.00 -3.49
N ASP A 112 12.53 11.79 -3.02
CA ASP A 112 11.92 12.57 -1.95
C ASP A 112 11.90 11.75 -0.66
N ALA A 113 12.91 11.90 0.17
CA ALA A 113 13.05 11.14 1.41
C ALA A 113 11.95 11.42 2.43
N ASP A 114 11.33 12.60 2.35
CA ASP A 114 10.24 12.98 3.26
C ASP A 114 8.92 12.30 2.92
N ALA A 115 8.84 11.67 1.76
CA ALA A 115 7.65 10.95 1.33
C ALA A 115 7.49 9.57 1.99
N VAL A 116 8.50 9.11 2.73
CA VAL A 116 8.47 7.78 3.36
C VAL A 116 8.75 7.88 4.85
N ILE A 117 7.82 7.36 5.65
CA ILE A 117 7.95 7.26 7.11
C ILE A 117 8.02 5.78 7.46
N VAL A 118 9.03 5.38 8.24
CA VAL A 118 9.18 4.00 8.69
C VAL A 118 9.33 4.01 10.21
N GLN A 119 8.44 3.32 10.92
CA GLN A 119 8.49 3.22 12.37
C GLN A 119 8.42 1.77 12.82
N GLN A 120 9.27 1.42 13.77
CA GLN A 120 9.37 0.07 14.31
C GLN A 120 8.35 -0.13 15.45
N PRO A 121 7.83 -1.35 15.61
CA PRO A 121 6.93 -1.64 16.73
C PRO A 121 7.70 -1.64 18.05
N PHE A 122 7.07 -1.17 19.12
CA PHE A 122 7.68 -1.23 20.45
C PHE A 122 6.72 -1.76 21.51
N ALA A 123 5.42 -1.74 21.28
CA ALA A 123 4.42 -2.24 22.22
C ALA A 123 3.09 -2.47 21.51
N GLY A 124 2.28 -3.35 22.06
CA GLY A 124 0.95 -3.60 21.54
C GLY A 124 0.59 -5.06 21.60
N PHE A 125 -0.61 -5.36 21.14
CA PHE A 125 -1.09 -6.73 20.99
C PHE A 125 -2.09 -6.78 19.85
N GLU A 126 -2.41 -7.99 19.40
CA GLU A 126 -3.37 -8.20 18.33
C GLU A 126 -4.32 -9.34 18.68
N ARG A 127 -5.52 -9.29 18.09
CA ARG A 127 -6.51 -10.37 18.18
C ARG A 127 -6.85 -10.90 16.79
N LEU A 128 -5.86 -10.88 15.92
CA LEU A 128 -6.00 -11.38 14.57
C LEU A 128 -5.81 -12.90 14.57
N PRO A 129 -6.49 -13.61 13.65
CA PRO A 129 -6.26 -15.05 13.52
C PRO A 129 -4.83 -15.33 13.06
N ASP A 130 -4.30 -16.48 13.44
CA ASP A 130 -3.00 -16.92 12.94
C ASP A 130 -3.13 -17.28 11.45
N VAL A 131 -2.17 -16.79 10.68
CA VAL A 131 -2.15 -16.98 9.22
C VAL A 131 -0.78 -17.47 8.76
#